data_b47266ca589c714934270e0f639ad4da
#
_entry.id   b47266ca589c714934270e0f639ad4da
#
_cell.length_a   1.000
_cell.length_b   1.000
_cell.length_c   1.000
_cell.angle_alpha   90.00
_cell.angle_beta   90.00
_cell.angle_gamma   90.00
#
_symmetry.space_group_name_H-M   'P 1'
#
loop_
_entity.id
_entity.type
_entity.pdbx_description
1 polymer ?
#
loop_
_entity_poly.entity_id
_entity_poly.type
_entity_poly.pdbx_seq_one_letter_code
_entity_poly.pdbx_strand_id
1 'polypeptide(L)'
;MLNYVFRALLAAFFAWALLSPFVDKEVVESGSEQSQTTPKGTQRVIKKEKPLHNVKLPDFAAFTDVKEKKHAFFDFIRPHVEAENKKILQQRALIEIARMMLEYNEPLSSKQQSDIKKILTSYKLPTTIDTLSLTQALRRVDIIPKELALMQAANESAW
;
A
#
# COMPACT_ATOMS: atom_id res chain seq x y z
N MET A 1 46.11 -9.71 -3.51
CA MET A 1 45.65 -10.62 -4.58
C MET A 1 44.27 -11.19 -4.29
N LEU A 2 43.96 -11.63 -3.07
CA LEU A 2 42.63 -12.22 -2.71
C LEU A 2 41.47 -11.31 -3.01
N ASN A 3 41.55 -9.99 -2.77
CA ASN A 3 40.48 -9.03 -3.02
C ASN A 3 40.17 -8.81 -4.51
N TYR A 4 41.14 -8.99 -5.40
CA TYR A 4 40.88 -8.87 -6.85
C TYR A 4 40.18 -10.10 -7.41
N VAL A 5 40.52 -11.29 -6.90
CA VAL A 5 39.87 -12.55 -7.28
C VAL A 5 38.40 -12.54 -6.83
N PHE A 6 38.11 -12.07 -5.59
CA PHE A 6 36.75 -11.97 -5.08
C PHE A 6 35.89 -10.96 -5.87
N ARG A 7 36.45 -9.81 -6.24
CA ARG A 7 35.80 -8.81 -7.10
C ARG A 7 35.51 -9.32 -8.51
N ALA A 8 36.43 -10.07 -9.08
CA ALA A 8 36.26 -10.69 -10.40
C ALA A 8 35.18 -11.76 -10.40
N LEU A 9 35.09 -12.59 -9.35
CA LEU A 9 34.01 -13.59 -9.16
C LEU A 9 32.63 -12.95 -8.97
N LEU A 10 32.55 -11.85 -8.22
CA LEU A 10 31.32 -11.11 -8.03
C LEU A 10 30.84 -10.49 -9.35
N ALA A 11 31.71 -9.88 -10.12
CA ALA A 11 31.38 -9.31 -11.43
C ALA A 11 30.93 -10.38 -12.43
N ALA A 12 31.59 -11.56 -12.45
CA ALA A 12 31.19 -12.69 -13.27
C ALA A 12 29.82 -13.25 -12.89
N PHE A 13 29.50 -13.31 -11.59
CA PHE A 13 28.19 -13.75 -11.11
C PHE A 13 27.07 -12.79 -11.52
N PHE A 14 27.28 -11.48 -11.41
CA PHE A 14 26.31 -10.48 -11.86
C PHE A 14 26.13 -10.48 -13.38
N ALA A 15 27.20 -10.65 -14.15
CA ALA A 15 27.10 -10.77 -15.60
C ALA A 15 26.31 -12.02 -16.01
N TRP A 16 26.54 -13.15 -15.34
CA TRP A 16 25.77 -14.38 -15.58
C TRP A 16 24.31 -14.27 -15.20
N ALA A 17 23.98 -13.63 -14.07
CA ALA A 17 22.61 -13.40 -13.64
C ALA A 17 21.82 -12.47 -14.57
N LEU A 18 22.49 -11.53 -15.23
CA LEU A 18 21.85 -10.63 -16.22
C LEU A 18 21.63 -11.30 -17.59
N LEU A 19 22.43 -12.31 -17.95
CA LEU A 19 22.31 -13.02 -19.23
C LEU A 19 21.41 -14.27 -19.14
N SER A 20 21.20 -14.83 -17.96
CA SER A 20 20.37 -16.03 -17.75
C SER A 20 18.95 -15.96 -18.32
N PRO A 21 18.20 -14.83 -18.22
CA PRO A 21 16.84 -14.78 -18.77
C PRO A 21 16.78 -14.75 -20.31
N PHE A 22 17.93 -14.66 -21.01
CA PHE A 22 17.98 -14.61 -22.47
C PHE A 22 18.37 -15.95 -23.15
N VAL A 23 18.76 -16.96 -22.38
CA VAL A 23 19.31 -18.22 -22.94
C VAL A 23 18.27 -19.35 -23.04
N ASP A 24 17.15 -19.28 -22.31
CA ASP A 24 16.13 -20.33 -22.33
C ASP A 24 14.95 -19.99 -23.25
N LYS A 25 15.18 -19.93 -24.57
CA LYS A 25 14.16 -20.04 -25.60
C LYS A 25 14.69 -20.67 -26.86
N GLU A 26 14.81 -22.01 -26.87
CA GLU A 26 14.67 -22.80 -28.10
C GLU A 26 14.06 -24.16 -27.76
N VAL A 27 12.81 -24.27 -28.15
CA VAL A 27 12.13 -25.25 -29.03
C VAL A 27 12.28 -26.73 -28.68
N VAL A 28 11.16 -27.35 -28.29
CA VAL A 28 10.72 -28.64 -28.87
C VAL A 28 9.20 -28.58 -29.10
N GLU A 29 8.82 -28.50 -30.38
CA GLU A 29 7.51 -28.92 -30.90
C GLU A 29 7.36 -30.44 -30.79
N SER A 30 6.27 -30.92 -30.22
CA SER A 30 5.57 -32.05 -30.80
C SER A 30 4.18 -32.24 -30.18
N GLY A 31 3.20 -32.23 -31.00
CA GLY A 31 1.78 -32.23 -30.92
C GLY A 31 1.09 -33.19 -29.97
N SER A 32 -0.04 -32.73 -29.53
CA SER A 32 -1.36 -33.40 -29.61
C SER A 32 -2.45 -32.44 -29.13
N GLU A 33 -3.50 -32.36 -29.90
CA GLU A 33 -4.71 -31.58 -29.68
C GLU A 33 -5.42 -32.00 -28.39
N GLN A 34 -5.78 -31.00 -27.54
CA GLN A 34 -7.03 -31.06 -26.79
C GLN A 34 -7.37 -29.66 -26.25
N SER A 35 -8.51 -29.22 -26.74
CA SER A 35 -9.47 -28.24 -26.21
C SER A 35 -8.95 -27.29 -25.13
N GLN A 36 -8.59 -26.06 -25.51
CA GLN A 36 -8.22 -24.99 -24.61
C GLN A 36 -9.36 -24.01 -24.43
N THR A 37 -9.96 -24.02 -23.25
CA THR A 37 -10.61 -22.84 -22.70
C THR A 37 -9.52 -21.91 -22.20
N THR A 38 -9.27 -20.83 -22.92
CA THR A 38 -8.33 -19.75 -22.57
C THR A 38 -8.81 -19.04 -21.32
N PRO A 39 -8.01 -18.92 -20.24
CA PRO A 39 -8.33 -17.98 -19.18
C PRO A 39 -8.07 -16.58 -19.70
N LYS A 40 -9.12 -15.86 -19.92
CA LYS A 40 -9.15 -14.43 -20.24
C LYS A 40 -8.34 -13.70 -19.16
N GLY A 41 -7.19 -13.15 -19.53
CA GLY A 41 -6.36 -12.33 -18.63
C GLY A 41 -7.22 -11.26 -18.02
N THR A 42 -7.40 -11.34 -16.71
CA THR A 42 -8.09 -10.33 -15.92
C THR A 42 -7.21 -9.09 -15.92
N GLN A 43 -7.43 -8.18 -16.87
CA GLN A 43 -6.98 -6.81 -16.72
C GLN A 43 -7.59 -6.32 -15.41
N ARG A 44 -6.75 -6.13 -14.40
CA ARG A 44 -7.14 -5.39 -13.19
C ARG A 44 -7.47 -3.97 -13.63
N VAL A 45 -8.75 -3.76 -13.94
CA VAL A 45 -9.30 -2.40 -14.06
C VAL A 45 -9.08 -1.76 -12.70
N ILE A 46 -8.13 -0.84 -12.61
CA ILE A 46 -7.96 0.04 -11.45
C ILE A 46 -9.25 0.86 -11.41
N LYS A 47 -10.22 0.37 -10.66
CA LYS A 47 -11.46 1.08 -10.40
C LYS A 47 -11.04 2.35 -9.65
N LYS A 48 -11.13 3.50 -10.34
CA LYS A 48 -10.89 4.81 -9.75
C LYS A 48 -11.86 4.94 -8.58
N GLU A 49 -11.34 4.78 -7.36
CA GLU A 49 -12.15 4.83 -6.14
C GLU A 49 -12.86 6.19 -6.10
N LYS A 50 -14.18 6.19 -6.05
CA LYS A 50 -14.96 7.42 -5.91
C LYS A 50 -14.61 8.06 -4.56
N PRO A 51 -14.50 9.39 -4.49
CA PRO A 51 -14.27 10.06 -3.20
C PRO A 51 -15.34 9.65 -2.20
N LEU A 52 -14.94 9.28 -0.99
CA LEU A 52 -15.80 8.74 0.06
C LEU A 52 -17.04 9.61 0.36
N HIS A 53 -16.87 10.94 0.33
CA HIS A 53 -17.92 11.91 0.63
C HIS A 53 -19.03 12.00 -0.43
N ASN A 54 -18.89 11.33 -1.59
CA ASN A 54 -19.89 11.31 -2.65
C ASN A 54 -20.71 9.99 -2.68
N VAL A 55 -20.52 9.11 -1.71
CA VAL A 55 -21.28 7.87 -1.62
C VAL A 55 -22.57 8.15 -0.87
N LYS A 56 -23.72 7.87 -1.50
CA LYS A 56 -25.03 8.06 -0.86
C LYS A 56 -25.16 7.11 0.33
N LEU A 57 -25.52 7.67 1.48
CA LEU A 57 -25.82 6.90 2.68
C LEU A 57 -27.02 5.98 2.42
N PRO A 58 -26.96 4.69 2.81
CA PRO A 58 -28.12 3.80 2.78
C PRO A 58 -29.25 4.34 3.65
N ASP A 59 -30.49 4.08 3.25
CA ASP A 59 -31.65 4.39 4.09
C ASP A 59 -31.81 3.32 5.18
N PHE A 60 -31.21 3.56 6.32
CA PHE A 60 -31.28 2.63 7.46
C PHE A 60 -32.63 2.58 8.12
N ALA A 61 -33.55 3.50 7.84
CA ALA A 61 -34.93 3.47 8.38
C ALA A 61 -35.79 2.45 7.61
N ALA A 62 -35.41 2.09 6.40
CA ALA A 62 -36.14 1.10 5.60
C ALA A 62 -35.97 -0.35 6.10
N PHE A 63 -34.96 -0.63 6.93
CA PHE A 63 -34.70 -1.97 7.46
C PHE A 63 -35.65 -2.25 8.68
N THR A 64 -36.39 -3.33 8.59
CA THR A 64 -37.28 -3.80 9.70
C THR A 64 -36.53 -4.78 10.61
N ASP A 65 -35.58 -5.57 10.08
CA ASP A 65 -34.74 -6.46 10.87
C ASP A 65 -33.48 -5.74 11.37
N VAL A 66 -33.26 -5.79 12.68
CA VAL A 66 -32.07 -5.20 13.33
C VAL A 66 -30.76 -5.83 12.88
N LYS A 67 -30.73 -7.14 12.58
CA LYS A 67 -29.52 -7.82 12.12
C LYS A 67 -29.13 -7.35 10.71
N GLU A 68 -30.10 -7.30 9.81
CA GLU A 68 -29.90 -6.79 8.45
C GLU A 68 -29.43 -5.33 8.46
N LYS A 69 -30.06 -4.51 9.28
CA LYS A 69 -29.66 -3.11 9.48
C LYS A 69 -28.21 -2.99 9.94
N LYS A 70 -27.77 -3.80 10.91
CA LYS A 70 -26.37 -3.82 11.37
C LYS A 70 -25.40 -4.27 10.28
N HIS A 71 -25.75 -5.32 9.54
CA HIS A 71 -24.93 -5.77 8.42
C HIS A 71 -24.77 -4.68 7.38
N ALA A 72 -25.86 -4.06 6.94
CA ALA A 72 -25.83 -2.97 5.97
C ALA A 72 -24.97 -1.78 6.44
N PHE A 73 -25.03 -1.44 7.74
CA PHE A 73 -24.20 -0.40 8.32
C PHE A 73 -22.71 -0.74 8.27
N PHE A 74 -22.33 -1.92 8.75
CA PHE A 74 -20.93 -2.32 8.75
C PHE A 74 -20.37 -2.52 7.33
N ASP A 75 -21.16 -3.05 6.41
CA ASP A 75 -20.76 -3.23 5.03
C ASP A 75 -20.61 -1.88 4.30
N PHE A 76 -21.37 -0.87 4.71
CA PHE A 76 -21.20 0.49 4.22
C PHE A 76 -19.92 1.15 4.76
N ILE A 77 -19.63 1.04 6.06
CA ILE A 77 -18.49 1.73 6.70
C ILE A 77 -17.17 1.03 6.41
N ARG A 78 -17.13 -0.30 6.36
CA ARG A 78 -15.93 -1.11 6.21
C ARG A 78 -15.02 -0.69 5.05
N PRO A 79 -15.49 -0.54 3.80
CA PRO A 79 -14.63 -0.12 2.69
C PRO A 79 -14.05 1.28 2.88
N HIS A 80 -14.74 2.15 3.62
CA HIS A 80 -14.25 3.49 3.94
C HIS A 80 -13.06 3.44 4.90
N VAL A 81 -13.17 2.65 5.96
CA VAL A 81 -12.07 2.43 6.92
C VAL A 81 -10.86 1.80 6.22
N GLU A 82 -11.10 0.81 5.36
CA GLU A 82 -10.04 0.14 4.60
C GLU A 82 -9.34 1.11 3.62
N ALA A 83 -10.07 1.98 2.94
CA ALA A 83 -9.51 2.97 2.04
C ALA A 83 -8.67 4.01 2.79
N GLU A 84 -9.12 4.50 3.95
CA GLU A 84 -8.35 5.44 4.77
C GLU A 84 -7.10 4.77 5.35
N ASN A 85 -7.20 3.56 5.89
CA ASN A 85 -6.04 2.82 6.38
C ASN A 85 -5.00 2.59 5.28
N LYS A 86 -5.42 2.30 4.04
CA LYS A 86 -4.51 2.18 2.90
C LYS A 86 -3.74 3.47 2.61
N LYS A 87 -4.40 4.64 2.69
CA LYS A 87 -3.73 5.94 2.54
C LYS A 87 -2.72 6.18 3.67
N ILE A 88 -3.10 5.87 4.91
CA ILE A 88 -2.22 6.00 6.07
C ILE A 88 -0.97 5.12 5.91
N LEU A 89 -1.13 3.86 5.47
CA LEU A 89 0.01 2.98 5.19
C LEU A 89 0.95 3.53 4.11
N GLN A 90 0.41 4.15 3.06
CA GLN A 90 1.23 4.80 2.03
C GLN A 90 1.99 6.01 2.61
N GLN A 91 1.34 6.82 3.44
CA GLN A 91 1.99 7.95 4.12
C GLN A 91 3.08 7.47 5.08
N ARG A 92 2.80 6.42 5.84
CA ARG A 92 3.75 5.79 6.75
C ARG A 92 4.99 5.29 6.00
N ALA A 93 4.80 4.58 4.88
CA ALA A 93 5.90 4.09 4.06
C ALA A 93 6.80 5.23 3.53
N LEU A 94 6.21 6.37 3.13
CA LEU A 94 7.00 7.55 2.72
C LEU A 94 7.87 8.10 3.85
N ILE A 95 7.33 8.15 5.08
CA ILE A 95 8.08 8.62 6.26
C ILE A 95 9.18 7.62 6.62
N GLU A 96 8.92 6.31 6.57
CA GLU A 96 9.90 5.25 6.85
C GLU A 96 11.07 5.29 5.86
N ILE A 97 10.78 5.41 4.56
CA ILE A 97 11.81 5.55 3.52
C ILE A 97 12.64 6.81 3.76
N ALA A 98 12.00 7.95 4.03
CA ALA A 98 12.72 9.20 4.29
C ALA A 98 13.62 9.12 5.54
N ARG A 99 13.13 8.51 6.62
CA ARG A 99 13.92 8.29 7.83
C ARG A 99 15.15 7.43 7.54
N MET A 100 14.96 6.35 6.78
CA MET A 100 16.04 5.46 6.38
C MET A 100 17.08 6.19 5.50
N MET A 101 16.65 6.97 4.50
CA MET A 101 17.56 7.78 3.67
C MET A 101 18.41 8.72 4.52
N LEU A 102 17.80 9.43 5.49
CA LEU A 102 18.54 10.31 6.39
C LEU A 102 19.53 9.56 7.30
N GLU A 103 19.19 8.35 7.76
CA GLU A 103 20.11 7.50 8.54
C GLU A 103 21.35 7.09 7.74
N TYR A 104 21.20 6.91 6.42
CA TYR A 104 22.31 6.61 5.49
C TYR A 104 22.95 7.85 4.88
N ASN A 105 22.62 9.06 5.36
CA ASN A 105 23.08 10.34 4.80
C ASN A 105 22.75 10.54 3.33
N GLU A 106 21.66 9.94 2.85
CA GLU A 106 21.16 10.14 1.49
C GLU A 106 20.24 11.37 1.44
N PRO A 107 20.39 12.25 0.44
CA PRO A 107 19.56 13.45 0.33
C PRO A 107 18.15 13.10 -0.16
N LEU A 108 17.14 13.70 0.47
CA LEU A 108 15.76 13.63 -0.01
C LEU A 108 15.55 14.58 -1.18
N SER A 109 14.87 14.11 -2.22
CA SER A 109 14.43 14.96 -3.33
C SER A 109 13.45 16.02 -2.87
N SER A 110 13.34 17.13 -3.61
CA SER A 110 12.41 18.22 -3.32
C SER A 110 10.95 17.74 -3.26
N LYS A 111 10.59 16.77 -4.09
CA LYS A 111 9.26 16.15 -4.09
C LYS A 111 9.01 15.39 -2.79
N GLN A 112 9.93 14.53 -2.38
CA GLN A 112 9.81 13.77 -1.12
C GLN A 112 9.69 14.71 0.08
N GLN A 113 10.52 15.76 0.16
CA GLN A 113 10.43 16.76 1.22
C GLN A 113 9.06 17.45 1.25
N SER A 114 8.53 17.84 0.08
CA SER A 114 7.21 18.46 -0.03
C SER A 114 6.10 17.53 0.45
N ASP A 115 6.12 16.27 0.01
CA ASP A 115 5.10 15.29 0.36
C ASP A 115 5.14 14.94 1.86
N ILE A 116 6.32 14.79 2.45
CA ILE A 116 6.50 14.59 3.89
C ILE A 116 5.98 15.80 4.68
N LYS A 117 6.30 17.02 4.28
CA LYS A 117 5.80 18.23 4.95
C LYS A 117 4.28 18.30 4.94
N LYS A 118 3.62 17.92 3.85
CA LYS A 118 2.14 17.84 3.76
C LYS A 118 1.59 16.82 4.76
N ILE A 119 2.21 15.64 4.84
CA ILE A 119 1.81 14.60 5.80
C ILE A 119 1.97 15.14 7.24
N LEU A 120 3.15 15.67 7.60
CA LEU A 120 3.39 16.20 8.94
C LEU A 120 2.38 17.29 9.32
N THR A 121 2.08 18.20 8.39
CA THR A 121 1.08 19.26 8.60
C THR A 121 -0.32 18.68 8.84
N SER A 122 -0.74 17.66 8.08
CA SER A 122 -2.06 17.04 8.24
C SER A 122 -2.25 16.38 9.61
N TYR A 123 -1.16 15.89 10.21
CA TYR A 123 -1.16 15.32 11.57
C TYR A 123 -0.81 16.34 12.67
N LYS A 124 -0.74 17.64 12.33
CA LYS A 124 -0.37 18.74 13.26
C LYS A 124 0.97 18.49 13.95
N LEU A 125 1.94 18.01 13.18
CA LEU A 125 3.31 17.76 13.63
C LEU A 125 4.27 18.87 13.15
N PRO A 126 5.41 19.07 13.82
CA PRO A 126 6.47 19.94 13.33
C PRO A 126 6.91 19.50 11.93
N THR A 127 7.12 20.47 11.02
CA THR A 127 7.51 20.21 9.63
C THR A 127 9.02 20.04 9.42
N THR A 128 9.78 19.94 10.51
CA THR A 128 11.21 19.63 10.50
C THR A 128 11.41 18.20 9.98
N ILE A 129 12.33 18.03 9.05
CA ILE A 129 12.64 16.73 8.45
C ILE A 129 14.01 16.27 8.96
N ASP A 130 14.01 15.58 10.09
CA ASP A 130 15.16 14.92 10.67
C ASP A 130 14.75 13.53 11.21
N THR A 131 15.71 12.69 11.50
CA THR A 131 15.48 11.31 11.96
C THR A 131 14.61 11.24 13.22
N LEU A 132 14.78 12.17 14.16
CA LEU A 132 14.02 12.19 15.40
C LEU A 132 12.56 12.58 15.15
N SER A 133 12.33 13.66 14.40
CA SER A 133 10.99 14.13 14.03
C SER A 133 10.22 13.09 13.24
N LEU A 134 10.87 12.41 12.28
CA LEU A 134 10.24 11.34 11.51
C LEU A 134 9.93 10.11 12.38
N THR A 135 10.79 9.76 13.34
CA THR A 135 10.51 8.70 14.30
C THR A 135 9.31 9.03 15.18
N GLN A 136 9.18 10.28 15.61
CA GLN A 136 8.00 10.74 16.36
C GLN A 136 6.73 10.72 15.48
N ALA A 137 6.85 11.10 14.20
CA ALA A 137 5.75 11.06 13.25
C ALA A 137 5.20 9.65 13.07
N LEU A 138 6.04 8.62 12.99
CA LEU A 138 5.64 7.22 12.86
C LEU A 138 4.80 6.68 14.02
N ARG A 139 4.84 7.35 15.18
CA ARG A 139 3.97 7.03 16.33
C ARG A 139 2.53 7.55 16.16
N ARG A 140 2.32 8.53 15.29
CA ARG A 140 1.01 9.14 15.04
C ARG A 140 0.43 8.77 13.68
N VAL A 141 1.30 8.54 12.69
CA VAL A 141 0.91 8.11 11.34
C VAL A 141 0.82 6.59 11.36
N ASP A 142 -0.27 6.07 11.89
CA ASP A 142 -0.52 4.64 11.97
C ASP A 142 -2.00 4.32 11.71
N ILE A 143 -2.27 3.09 11.29
CA ILE A 143 -3.63 2.62 11.00
C ILE A 143 -4.45 2.43 12.28
N ILE A 144 -5.75 2.56 12.14
CA ILE A 144 -6.69 2.16 13.18
C ILE A 144 -7.16 0.74 12.86
N PRO A 145 -7.11 -0.21 13.82
CA PRO A 145 -7.70 -1.52 13.65
C PRO A 145 -9.14 -1.40 13.16
N LYS A 146 -9.45 -2.10 12.08
CA LYS A 146 -10.74 -1.98 11.39
C LYS A 146 -11.92 -2.24 12.34
N GLU A 147 -11.79 -3.25 13.18
CA GLU A 147 -12.80 -3.64 14.16
C GLU A 147 -13.07 -2.52 15.17
N LEU A 148 -12.01 -1.86 15.63
CA LEU A 148 -12.12 -0.73 16.57
C LEU A 148 -12.84 0.45 15.93
N ALA A 149 -12.50 0.81 14.69
CA ALA A 149 -13.14 1.89 13.96
C ALA A 149 -14.64 1.60 13.72
N LEU A 150 -14.97 0.36 13.35
CA LEU A 150 -16.37 -0.08 13.16
C LEU A 150 -17.19 -0.05 14.46
N MET A 151 -16.60 -0.51 15.57
CA MET A 151 -17.26 -0.47 16.88
C MET A 151 -17.50 0.97 17.35
N GLN A 152 -16.52 1.85 17.15
CA GLN A 152 -16.67 3.27 17.46
C GLN A 152 -17.80 3.91 16.66
N ALA A 153 -17.82 3.68 15.33
CA ALA A 153 -18.87 4.18 14.47
C ALA A 153 -20.25 3.69 14.90
N ALA A 154 -20.38 2.42 15.30
CA ALA A 154 -21.62 1.88 15.82
C ALA A 154 -22.05 2.56 17.13
N ASN A 155 -21.14 2.76 18.08
CA ASN A 155 -21.43 3.43 19.36
C ASN A 155 -21.90 4.88 19.16
N GLU A 156 -21.27 5.61 18.25
CA GLU A 156 -21.65 6.99 17.96
C GLU A 156 -22.99 7.11 17.20
N SER A 157 -23.39 6.05 16.50
CA SER A 157 -24.67 5.97 15.76
C SER A 157 -25.86 5.64 16.64
N ALA A 158 -25.68 5.51 17.96
CA ALA A 158 -26.73 5.19 18.96
C ALA A 158 -27.52 3.92 18.60
N TRP A 159 -26.84 2.85 18.33
CA TRP A 159 -27.42 1.53 18.05
C TRP A 159 -27.89 0.86 19.35
#